data_ad995cfea8551e7947c8281da107a827
#
_entry.id   ad995cfea8551e7947c8281da107a827
#
_cell.length_a   1.000
_cell.length_b   1.000
_cell.length_c   1.000
_cell.angle_alpha   90.00
_cell.angle_beta   90.00
_cell.angle_gamma   90.00
#
_symmetry.space_group_name_H-M   'P 1'
#
loop_
_entity.id
_entity.type
_entity.pdbx_description
1 polymer ?
#
loop_
_entity_poly.entity_id
_entity_poly.type
_entity_poly.pdbx_seq_one_letter_code
_entity_poly.pdbx_strand_id
1 'polypeptide(L)'
;MSGTVIRSKTLEDAHAHPEMIRSGAFSPAMQAGPFLYVSGCIAGDLSQDMTGQAQQEFSYVELVLQEAGYQLTDVVKLQAFITDAANYAAYSAVRKQYFPQDPPASTAVISGLLIPDALLEIDVVAYKDDK
;
A
#
# COMPACT_ATOMS: atom_id res chain seq x y z
N MET A 1 10.69 7.78 21.90
CA MET A 1 9.83 7.44 20.78
C MET A 1 10.67 7.06 19.57
N SER A 2 10.44 5.91 19.00
CA SER A 2 11.31 5.35 17.97
C SER A 2 10.81 5.56 16.55
N GLY A 3 9.59 6.03 16.35
CA GLY A 3 9.02 6.22 15.03
C GLY A 3 8.36 7.59 14.86
N THR A 4 8.26 8.01 13.61
CA THR A 4 7.57 9.24 13.23
C THR A 4 6.32 8.88 12.42
N VAL A 5 5.16 9.34 12.87
CA VAL A 5 3.89 9.12 12.18
C VAL A 5 3.85 9.96 10.92
N ILE A 6 3.52 9.33 9.79
CA ILE A 6 3.25 10.01 8.52
C ILE A 6 1.74 10.16 8.41
N ARG A 7 1.29 11.39 8.45
CA ARG A 7 -0.13 11.73 8.45
C ARG A 7 -0.33 13.10 7.83
N SER A 8 -1.37 13.25 7.00
CA SER A 8 -1.73 14.53 6.42
C SER A 8 -3.20 14.48 6.02
N LYS A 9 -3.78 15.67 5.81
CA LYS A 9 -5.14 15.76 5.27
C LYS A 9 -5.21 15.12 3.87
N THR A 10 -4.17 15.28 3.07
CA THR A 10 -4.10 14.66 1.74
C THR A 10 -4.25 13.14 1.84
N LEU A 11 -3.53 12.51 2.76
CA LEU A 11 -3.60 11.06 2.95
C LEU A 11 -4.93 10.62 3.54
N GLU A 12 -5.51 11.40 4.47
CA GLU A 12 -6.85 11.10 4.99
C GLU A 12 -7.87 11.10 3.85
N ASP A 13 -7.86 12.16 3.03
CA ASP A 13 -8.85 12.32 1.96
C ASP A 13 -8.70 11.25 0.87
N ALA A 14 -7.48 10.78 0.63
CA ALA A 14 -7.19 9.77 -0.38
C ALA A 14 -7.43 8.34 0.11
N HIS A 15 -7.52 8.12 1.43
CA HIS A 15 -7.69 6.79 1.99
C HIS A 15 -9.08 6.23 1.71
N ALA A 16 -9.18 4.91 1.55
CA ALA A 16 -10.46 4.23 1.33
C ALA A 16 -11.41 4.43 2.52
N HIS A 17 -10.86 4.52 3.73
CA HIS A 17 -11.62 4.70 4.97
C HIS A 17 -11.02 5.83 5.80
N PRO A 18 -11.22 7.10 5.39
CA PRO A 18 -10.61 8.24 6.08
C PRO A 18 -11.03 8.35 7.55
N GLU A 19 -12.22 7.89 7.90
CA GLU A 19 -12.70 7.88 9.28
C GLU A 19 -11.83 7.00 10.19
N MET A 20 -11.25 5.93 9.68
CA MET A 20 -10.36 5.06 10.46
C MET A 20 -9.05 5.76 10.79
N ILE A 21 -8.53 6.54 9.84
CA ILE A 21 -7.33 7.33 10.07
C ILE A 21 -7.62 8.42 11.11
N ARG A 22 -8.73 9.15 10.96
CA ARG A 22 -9.11 10.22 11.88
C ARG A 22 -9.39 9.71 13.28
N SER A 23 -9.94 8.51 13.41
CA SER A 23 -10.22 7.90 14.72
C SER A 23 -8.96 7.43 15.45
N GLY A 24 -7.83 7.37 14.75
CA GLY A 24 -6.58 6.90 15.34
C GLY A 24 -6.44 5.38 15.37
N ALA A 25 -7.25 4.65 14.58
CA ALA A 25 -7.17 3.19 14.54
C ALA A 25 -5.78 2.72 14.07
N PHE A 26 -5.20 3.44 13.11
CA PHE A 26 -3.82 3.21 12.65
C PHE A 26 -3.33 4.45 11.92
N SER A 27 -2.02 4.51 11.66
CA SER A 27 -1.41 5.58 10.87
C SER A 27 -1.24 5.12 9.42
N PRO A 28 -1.33 6.03 8.43
CA PRO A 28 -1.03 5.67 7.05
C PRO A 28 0.36 5.06 6.87
N ALA A 29 1.34 5.58 7.60
CA ALA A 29 2.70 5.04 7.59
C ALA A 29 3.44 5.48 8.84
N MET A 30 4.54 4.76 9.13
CA MET A 30 5.42 5.06 10.26
C MET A 30 6.85 5.02 9.76
N GLN A 31 7.60 6.10 9.98
CA GLN A 31 9.03 6.15 9.67
C GLN A 31 9.84 5.76 10.90
N ALA A 32 10.78 4.85 10.72
CA ALA A 32 11.68 4.40 11.79
C ALA A 32 13.10 4.42 11.22
N GLY A 33 13.89 5.44 11.58
CA GLY A 33 15.21 5.64 10.97
C GLY A 33 15.07 5.81 9.46
N PRO A 34 15.84 5.06 8.66
CA PRO A 34 15.75 5.14 7.20
C PRO A 34 14.58 4.35 6.61
N PHE A 35 13.86 3.56 7.44
CA PHE A 35 12.74 2.73 6.98
C PHE A 35 11.41 3.44 7.06
N LEU A 36 10.56 3.17 6.08
CA LEU A 36 9.15 3.58 6.11
C LEU A 36 8.28 2.33 6.02
N TYR A 37 7.36 2.20 6.97
CA TYR A 37 6.39 1.12 7.03
C TYR A 37 5.03 1.68 6.65
N VAL A 38 4.49 1.24 5.51
CA VAL A 38 3.19 1.69 5.03
C VAL A 38 2.13 0.69 5.44
N SER A 39 1.08 1.16 6.08
CA SER A 39 -0.03 0.31 6.52
C SER A 39 -0.73 -0.35 5.33
N GLY A 40 -1.32 -1.51 5.56
CA GLY A 40 -2.15 -2.18 4.57
C GLY A 40 -3.24 -1.27 4.06
N CYS A 41 -3.49 -1.29 2.75
CA CYS A 41 -4.53 -0.49 2.13
C CYS A 41 -5.36 -1.33 1.18
N ILE A 42 -6.62 -0.93 1.01
CA ILE A 42 -7.55 -1.49 0.04
C ILE A 42 -8.03 -0.39 -0.91
N ALA A 43 -8.67 -0.79 -2.00
CA ALA A 43 -9.19 0.17 -2.97
C ALA A 43 -10.37 0.97 -2.41
N GLY A 44 -10.50 2.21 -2.85
CA GLY A 44 -11.63 3.05 -2.48
C GLY A 44 -12.91 2.66 -3.21
N ASP A 45 -12.80 2.17 -4.45
CA ASP A 45 -13.94 1.73 -5.25
C ASP A 45 -13.91 0.21 -5.40
N LEU A 46 -14.66 -0.47 -4.55
CA LEU A 46 -14.69 -1.93 -4.49
C LEU A 46 -15.59 -2.54 -5.58
N SER A 47 -16.24 -1.73 -6.41
CA SER A 47 -16.97 -2.23 -7.59
C SER A 47 -16.01 -2.57 -8.74
N GLN A 48 -14.75 -2.16 -8.67
CA GLN A 48 -13.74 -2.44 -9.68
C GLN A 48 -13.31 -3.91 -9.62
N ASP A 49 -12.79 -4.41 -10.76
CA ASP A 49 -12.13 -5.70 -10.81
C ASP A 49 -10.72 -5.62 -10.17
N MET A 50 -9.98 -6.73 -10.19
CA MET A 50 -8.63 -6.76 -9.60
C MET A 50 -7.71 -5.70 -10.23
N THR A 51 -7.75 -5.52 -11.54
CA THR A 51 -6.91 -4.51 -12.20
C THR A 51 -7.20 -3.12 -11.63
N GLY A 52 -8.48 -2.74 -11.55
CA GLY A 52 -8.89 -1.45 -11.02
C GLY A 52 -8.53 -1.29 -9.53
N GLN A 53 -8.80 -2.32 -8.72
CA GLN A 53 -8.47 -2.26 -7.31
C GLN A 53 -6.96 -2.15 -7.08
N ALA A 54 -6.17 -2.93 -7.81
CA ALA A 54 -4.71 -2.88 -7.69
C ALA A 54 -4.16 -1.51 -8.08
N GLN A 55 -4.66 -0.92 -9.16
CA GLN A 55 -4.23 0.43 -9.57
C GLN A 55 -4.50 1.47 -8.49
N GLN A 56 -5.67 1.41 -7.85
CA GLN A 56 -6.00 2.33 -6.78
C GLN A 56 -5.10 2.14 -5.56
N GLU A 57 -4.80 0.89 -5.20
CA GLU A 57 -3.95 0.60 -4.04
C GLU A 57 -2.52 1.04 -4.27
N PHE A 58 -1.92 0.73 -5.42
CA PHE A 58 -0.56 1.17 -5.72
C PHE A 58 -0.46 2.68 -5.84
N SER A 59 -1.47 3.33 -6.41
CA SER A 59 -1.53 4.78 -6.50
C SER A 59 -1.55 5.42 -5.11
N TYR A 60 -2.33 4.87 -4.18
CA TYR A 60 -2.37 5.36 -2.80
C TYR A 60 -1.02 5.16 -2.10
N VAL A 61 -0.41 3.98 -2.26
CA VAL A 61 0.91 3.70 -1.69
C VAL A 61 1.95 4.71 -2.22
N GLU A 62 1.92 5.01 -3.51
CA GLU A 62 2.82 6.00 -4.10
C GLU A 62 2.62 7.37 -3.46
N LEU A 63 1.38 7.78 -3.23
CA LEU A 63 1.08 9.03 -2.56
C LEU A 63 1.64 9.07 -1.13
N VAL A 64 1.49 7.97 -0.37
CA VAL A 64 2.06 7.88 0.99
C VAL A 64 3.57 8.00 0.94
N LEU A 65 4.22 7.31 0.01
CA LEU A 65 5.67 7.39 -0.17
C LEU A 65 6.12 8.82 -0.42
N GLN A 66 5.46 9.51 -1.37
CA GLN A 66 5.79 10.89 -1.73
C GLN A 66 5.63 11.84 -0.54
N GLU A 67 4.55 11.70 0.22
CA GLU A 67 4.32 12.53 1.41
C GLU A 67 5.40 12.33 2.46
N ALA A 68 5.99 11.15 2.53
CA ALA A 68 7.07 10.84 3.48
C ALA A 68 8.48 11.14 2.92
N GLY A 69 8.56 11.56 1.65
CA GLY A 69 9.85 11.87 1.01
C GLY A 69 10.55 10.64 0.44
N TYR A 70 9.81 9.59 0.10
CA TYR A 70 10.30 8.37 -0.53
C TYR A 70 9.75 8.26 -1.95
N GLN A 71 10.31 7.35 -2.73
CA GLN A 71 9.88 7.03 -4.09
C GLN A 71 9.57 5.54 -4.20
N LEU A 72 8.88 5.15 -5.27
CA LEU A 72 8.61 3.73 -5.54
C LEU A 72 9.90 2.90 -5.61
N THR A 73 10.98 3.48 -6.13
CA THR A 73 12.27 2.81 -6.22
C THR A 73 12.92 2.55 -4.85
N ASP A 74 12.41 3.19 -3.79
CA ASP A 74 12.89 2.96 -2.43
C ASP A 74 12.19 1.77 -1.75
N VAL A 75 11.15 1.21 -2.37
CA VAL A 75 10.42 0.08 -1.79
C VAL A 75 11.30 -1.17 -1.83
N VAL A 76 11.48 -1.80 -0.68
CA VAL A 76 12.31 -3.01 -0.54
C VAL A 76 11.50 -4.27 -0.27
N LYS A 77 10.26 -4.13 0.20
CA LYS A 77 9.39 -5.26 0.50
C LYS A 77 7.94 -4.90 0.17
N LEU A 78 7.24 -5.84 -0.47
CA LEU A 78 5.82 -5.73 -0.81
C LEU A 78 5.13 -7.01 -0.36
N GLN A 79 4.03 -6.88 0.38
CA GLN A 79 3.16 -7.99 0.74
C GLN A 79 1.79 -7.78 0.10
N ALA A 80 1.23 -8.85 -0.46
CA ALA A 80 -0.08 -8.82 -1.10
C ALA A 80 -0.95 -9.96 -0.55
N PHE A 81 -2.16 -9.60 -0.13
CA PHE A 81 -3.18 -10.51 0.36
C PHE A 81 -4.31 -10.52 -0.67
N ILE A 82 -4.55 -11.68 -1.29
CA ILE A 82 -5.45 -11.83 -2.43
C ILE A 82 -6.54 -12.83 -2.06
N THR A 83 -7.80 -12.51 -2.34
CA THR A 83 -8.91 -13.37 -1.93
C THR A 83 -9.15 -14.55 -2.87
N ASP A 84 -8.68 -14.47 -4.12
CA ASP A 84 -8.88 -15.52 -5.11
C ASP A 84 -7.65 -15.63 -6.00
N ALA A 85 -7.08 -16.83 -6.10
CA ALA A 85 -5.89 -17.10 -6.90
C ALA A 85 -6.08 -16.74 -8.39
N ALA A 86 -7.31 -16.81 -8.90
CA ALA A 86 -7.61 -16.44 -10.28
C ALA A 86 -7.28 -14.97 -10.60
N ASN A 87 -7.20 -14.12 -9.57
CA ASN A 87 -6.90 -12.69 -9.73
C ASN A 87 -5.41 -12.36 -9.66
N TYR A 88 -4.55 -13.34 -9.42
CA TYR A 88 -3.12 -13.07 -9.24
C TYR A 88 -2.49 -12.47 -10.51
N ALA A 89 -2.83 -12.98 -11.69
CA ALA A 89 -2.21 -12.51 -12.94
C ALA A 89 -2.51 -11.04 -13.19
N ALA A 90 -3.74 -10.58 -12.92
CA ALA A 90 -4.12 -9.18 -13.08
C ALA A 90 -3.37 -8.29 -12.08
N TYR A 91 -3.27 -8.72 -10.81
CA TYR A 91 -2.48 -8.03 -9.81
C TYR A 91 -1.01 -7.92 -10.25
N SER A 92 -0.43 -9.03 -10.70
CA SER A 92 0.98 -9.07 -11.11
C SER A 92 1.26 -8.12 -12.27
N ALA A 93 0.34 -8.01 -13.23
CA ALA A 93 0.48 -7.07 -14.35
C ALA A 93 0.53 -5.62 -13.88
N VAL A 94 -0.33 -5.25 -12.93
CA VAL A 94 -0.32 -3.89 -12.35
C VAL A 94 0.97 -3.65 -11.55
N ARG A 95 1.37 -4.63 -10.74
CA ARG A 95 2.63 -4.53 -9.97
C ARG A 95 3.81 -4.20 -10.89
N LYS A 96 3.90 -4.84 -12.05
CA LYS A 96 4.99 -4.60 -13.02
C LYS A 96 4.97 -3.18 -13.57
N GLN A 97 3.81 -2.56 -13.68
CA GLN A 97 3.70 -1.16 -14.12
C GLN A 97 4.33 -0.21 -13.11
N TYR A 98 4.17 -0.49 -11.82
CA TYR A 98 4.73 0.34 -10.75
C TYR A 98 6.18 0.02 -10.44
N PHE A 99 6.62 -1.23 -10.65
CA PHE A 99 7.99 -1.67 -10.39
C PHE A 99 8.56 -2.34 -11.65
N PRO A 100 8.84 -1.55 -12.71
CA PRO A 100 9.28 -2.12 -13.99
C PRO A 100 10.72 -2.64 -13.97
N GLN A 101 11.55 -2.17 -13.04
CA GLN A 101 12.96 -2.55 -12.93
C GLN A 101 13.29 -2.82 -11.47
N ASP A 102 14.10 -3.86 -11.22
CA ASP A 102 14.57 -4.21 -9.88
C ASP A 102 13.42 -4.23 -8.86
N PRO A 103 12.42 -5.09 -9.08
CA PRO A 103 11.24 -5.09 -8.20
C PRO A 103 11.61 -5.45 -6.76
N PRO A 104 10.83 -4.99 -5.77
CA PRO A 104 11.10 -5.31 -4.37
C PRO A 104 10.91 -6.80 -4.09
N ALA A 105 11.50 -7.26 -2.99
CA ALA A 105 11.16 -8.57 -2.45
C ALA A 105 9.65 -8.62 -2.20
N SER A 106 8.98 -9.68 -2.64
CA SER A 106 7.53 -9.73 -2.66
C SER A 106 7.02 -11.07 -2.19
N THR A 107 5.93 -11.06 -1.43
CA THR A 107 5.18 -12.25 -1.03
C THR A 107 3.71 -12.00 -1.29
N ALA A 108 3.04 -12.96 -1.93
CA ALA A 108 1.60 -12.93 -2.11
C ALA A 108 0.99 -14.18 -1.50
N VAL A 109 -0.12 -14.02 -0.77
CA VAL A 109 -0.84 -15.13 -0.14
C VAL A 109 -2.32 -15.03 -0.45
N ILE A 110 -3.01 -16.16 -0.40
CA ILE A 110 -4.46 -16.21 -0.47
C ILE A 110 -5.00 -16.10 0.95
N SER A 111 -5.90 -15.16 1.20
CA SER A 111 -6.52 -15.00 2.51
C SER A 111 -7.87 -14.29 2.38
N GLY A 112 -8.69 -14.38 3.41
CA GLY A 112 -9.83 -13.48 3.55
C GLY A 112 -9.35 -12.08 3.92
N LEU A 113 -10.19 -11.09 3.65
CA LEU A 113 -9.96 -9.69 4.02
C LEU A 113 -11.09 -9.21 4.91
N LEU A 114 -10.79 -8.19 5.74
CA LEU A 114 -11.76 -7.66 6.71
C LEU A 114 -12.93 -6.95 6.02
N ILE A 115 -12.69 -6.35 4.85
CA ILE A 115 -13.69 -5.55 4.16
C ILE A 115 -14.30 -6.39 3.02
N PRO A 116 -15.62 -6.61 3.01
CA PRO A 116 -16.27 -7.33 1.92
C PRO A 116 -16.01 -6.66 0.57
N ASP A 117 -15.93 -7.46 -0.48
CA ASP A 117 -15.69 -7.04 -1.88
C ASP A 117 -14.28 -6.53 -2.16
N ALA A 118 -13.41 -6.36 -1.15
CA ALA A 118 -12.00 -6.12 -1.38
C ALA A 118 -11.37 -7.40 -1.93
N LEU A 119 -10.68 -7.29 -3.07
CA LEU A 119 -10.01 -8.42 -3.73
C LEU A 119 -8.54 -8.49 -3.36
N LEU A 120 -7.98 -7.40 -2.84
CA LEU A 120 -6.56 -7.23 -2.61
C LEU A 120 -6.34 -6.28 -1.44
N GLU A 121 -5.32 -6.59 -0.64
CA GLU A 121 -4.74 -5.64 0.30
C GLU A 121 -3.23 -5.71 0.15
N ILE A 122 -2.56 -4.56 0.07
CA ILE A 122 -1.10 -4.52 0.00
C ILE A 122 -0.52 -3.67 1.12
N ASP A 123 0.71 -4.01 1.54
CA ASP A 123 1.54 -3.15 2.37
C ASP A 123 2.97 -3.19 1.87
N VAL A 124 3.73 -2.15 2.16
CA VAL A 124 5.13 -2.06 1.71
C VAL A 124 6.03 -1.57 2.83
N VAL A 125 7.32 -1.89 2.68
CA VAL A 125 8.41 -1.29 3.45
C VAL A 125 9.34 -0.61 2.46
N ALA A 126 9.72 0.64 2.75
CA ALA A 126 10.68 1.39 1.95
C ALA A 126 11.91 1.73 2.79
N TYR A 127 13.04 1.96 2.10
CA TYR A 127 14.30 2.30 2.73
C TYR A 127 14.97 3.41 1.93
N LYS A 128 15.54 4.40 2.63
CA LYS A 128 16.28 5.47 1.98
C LYS A 128 17.42 5.92 2.90
N ASP A 129 18.65 5.85 2.38
CA ASP A 129 19.87 6.04 3.19
C ASP A 129 19.95 7.39 3.88
N ASP A 130 19.40 8.44 3.28
CA ASP A 130 19.51 9.81 3.78
C ASP A 130 18.32 10.24 4.66
N LYS A 131 17.61 9.28 5.21
CA LYS A 131 16.45 9.53 6.08
C LYS A 131 16.77 9.42 7.57
#